data_176ebbdd96f1ee7ed1701dc2bc422e8b
#
_entry.id   176ebbdd96f1ee7ed1701dc2bc422e8b
#
_cell.length_a   1.000
_cell.length_b   1.000
_cell.length_c   1.000
_cell.angle_alpha   90.00
_cell.angle_beta   90.00
_cell.angle_gamma   90.00
#
_symmetry.space_group_name_H-M   'P 1'
#
loop_
_entity.id
_entity.type
_entity.pdbx_description
1 polymer ?
#
loop_
_entity_poly.entity_id
_entity_poly.type
_entity_poly.pdbx_seq_one_letter_code
_entity_poly.pdbx_strand_id
1 'polypeptide(L)'
;MILAVTGGKGGVGKSTVALNLAAELDAVLVDGDLAMADLPVGSGPDLHDVLAGRAAPFEAVQRLGEVLVLPCGRSLAGARAADPRALGGVLGDLAATHGDVVVDCAAGLKADVGVPLAAADACVLVTLPGVPAVADGVRARELAVRFGAGVAAVALNRSDGVALEPVERALGGRAVALPESRALAAAVRDGRPARTVEAGTAAVEAVRELGRVVQSCKSA
;
A
#
# COMPACT_ATOMS: atom_id res chain seq x y z
N MET A 1 -9.97 5.05 8.02
CA MET A 1 -9.83 5.24 6.55
C MET A 1 -9.16 4.03 5.95
N ILE A 2 -9.65 3.54 4.82
CA ILE A 2 -9.02 2.47 4.03
C ILE A 2 -8.26 3.14 2.88
N LEU A 3 -6.94 3.00 2.86
CA LEU A 3 -6.05 3.61 1.89
C LEU A 3 -5.40 2.54 1.02
N ALA A 4 -5.67 2.56 -0.29
CA ALA A 4 -5.03 1.65 -1.24
C ALA A 4 -3.68 2.21 -1.72
N VAL A 5 -2.60 1.43 -1.66
CA VAL A 5 -1.31 1.76 -2.27
C VAL A 5 -1.20 0.99 -3.58
N THR A 6 -1.27 1.69 -4.70
CA THR A 6 -1.36 1.09 -6.03
C THR A 6 -0.36 1.72 -7.01
N GLY A 7 -0.22 1.11 -8.19
CA GLY A 7 0.67 1.62 -9.23
C GLY A 7 0.59 0.74 -10.48
N GLY A 8 0.83 1.34 -11.62
CA GLY A 8 0.62 0.69 -12.92
C GLY A 8 1.59 -0.46 -13.25
N LYS A 9 2.69 -0.65 -12.47
CA LYS A 9 3.74 -1.62 -12.80
C LYS A 9 4.31 -2.31 -11.56
N GLY A 10 4.83 -3.52 -11.74
CA GLY A 10 5.61 -4.23 -10.73
C GLY A 10 6.97 -3.58 -10.46
N GLY A 11 7.48 -3.69 -9.23
CA GLY A 11 8.81 -3.21 -8.86
C GLY A 11 8.94 -1.68 -8.67
N VAL A 12 7.86 -0.92 -8.71
CA VAL A 12 7.88 0.55 -8.45
C VAL A 12 8.02 0.89 -6.96
N GLY A 13 7.87 -0.09 -6.05
CA GLY A 13 8.04 0.08 -4.61
C GLY A 13 6.75 0.23 -3.83
N LYS A 14 5.63 -0.30 -4.29
CA LYS A 14 4.33 -0.26 -3.59
C LYS A 14 4.43 -0.79 -2.17
N SER A 15 4.93 -2.02 -1.98
CA SER A 15 5.06 -2.66 -0.66
C SER A 15 5.97 -1.86 0.27
N THR A 16 7.04 -1.24 -0.27
CA THR A 16 7.90 -0.32 0.49
C THR A 16 7.12 0.90 0.97
N VAL A 17 6.35 1.52 0.09
CA VAL A 17 5.53 2.68 0.43
C VAL A 17 4.41 2.29 1.40
N ALA A 18 3.73 1.16 1.16
CA ALA A 18 2.63 0.67 1.99
C ALA A 18 3.06 0.40 3.44
N LEU A 19 4.18 -0.32 3.65
CA LEU A 19 4.71 -0.59 4.98
C LEU A 19 5.06 0.71 5.73
N ASN A 20 5.70 1.63 5.03
CA ASN A 20 6.09 2.91 5.63
C ASN A 20 4.90 3.81 5.94
N LEU A 21 3.91 3.87 5.06
CA LEU A 21 2.67 4.60 5.32
C LEU A 21 1.88 3.99 6.47
N ALA A 22 1.79 2.66 6.55
CA ALA A 22 1.14 1.99 7.67
C ALA A 22 1.82 2.37 9.00
N ALA A 23 3.15 2.44 9.03
CA ALA A 23 3.90 2.90 10.19
C ALA A 23 3.63 4.37 10.53
N GLU A 24 3.65 5.29 9.56
CA GLU A 24 3.44 6.73 9.78
C GLU A 24 1.99 7.08 10.18
N LEU A 25 1.02 6.25 9.77
CA LEU A 25 -0.40 6.44 10.04
C LEU A 25 -0.90 5.63 11.26
N ASP A 26 -0.04 4.84 11.90
CA ASP A 26 -0.39 3.84 12.92
C ASP A 26 -1.54 2.91 12.45
N ALA A 27 -1.48 2.52 11.17
CA ALA A 27 -2.49 1.75 10.48
C ALA A 27 -2.16 0.25 10.45
N VAL A 28 -3.18 -0.58 10.25
CA VAL A 28 -2.97 -1.98 9.88
C VAL A 28 -2.59 -2.06 8.40
N LEU A 29 -1.49 -2.74 8.10
CA LEU A 29 -1.11 -3.07 6.73
C LEU A 29 -1.77 -4.38 6.30
N VAL A 30 -2.46 -4.37 5.17
CA VAL A 30 -3.00 -5.57 4.54
C VAL A 30 -2.21 -5.86 3.27
N ASP A 31 -1.63 -7.06 3.17
CA ASP A 31 -0.99 -7.54 1.95
C ASP A 31 -2.08 -8.04 1.00
N GLY A 32 -2.47 -7.16 0.09
CA GLY A 32 -3.58 -7.37 -0.86
C GLY A 32 -3.15 -8.01 -2.18
N ASP A 33 -1.87 -8.40 -2.35
CA ASP A 33 -1.44 -9.21 -3.50
C ASP A 33 -1.77 -10.69 -3.26
N LEU A 34 -2.99 -11.10 -3.59
CA LEU A 34 -3.50 -12.46 -3.34
C LEU A 34 -2.72 -13.56 -4.07
N ALA A 35 -1.82 -13.20 -4.98
CA ALA A 35 -1.00 -14.17 -5.73
C ALA A 35 0.39 -14.39 -5.13
N MET A 36 0.94 -13.42 -4.42
CA MET A 36 2.32 -13.45 -3.92
C MET A 36 2.43 -12.72 -2.57
N ALA A 37 2.76 -13.48 -1.51
CA ALA A 37 3.09 -12.90 -0.21
C ALA A 37 4.50 -12.29 -0.25
N ASP A 38 4.59 -10.97 -0.23
CA ASP A 38 5.85 -10.23 -0.32
C ASP A 38 6.43 -9.83 1.05
N LEU A 39 5.63 -9.91 2.12
CA LEU A 39 6.05 -9.48 3.45
C LEU A 39 6.59 -10.65 4.29
N PRO A 40 7.68 -10.46 5.06
CA PRO A 40 8.21 -11.47 5.97
C PRO A 40 7.34 -11.56 7.23
N VAL A 41 6.43 -12.52 7.27
CA VAL A 41 5.50 -12.73 8.38
C VAL A 41 5.63 -14.13 8.97
N GLY A 42 5.17 -14.29 10.21
CA GLY A 42 5.24 -15.53 10.96
C GLY A 42 4.29 -16.62 10.47
N SER A 43 4.11 -17.65 11.29
CA SER A 43 3.10 -18.70 11.13
C SER A 43 1.78 -18.25 11.77
N GLY A 44 0.65 -18.72 11.24
CA GLY A 44 -0.68 -18.41 11.76
C GLY A 44 -1.68 -18.26 10.62
N PRO A 45 -2.94 -17.92 10.93
CA PRO A 45 -3.92 -17.56 9.91
C PRO A 45 -3.43 -16.39 9.06
N ASP A 46 -3.86 -16.37 7.81
CA ASP A 46 -3.51 -15.35 6.82
C ASP A 46 -4.75 -14.82 6.09
N LEU A 47 -4.58 -13.89 5.18
CA LEU A 47 -5.68 -13.29 4.42
C LEU A 47 -6.45 -14.35 3.61
N HIS A 48 -5.80 -15.40 3.09
CA HIS A 48 -6.51 -16.48 2.41
C HIS A 48 -7.43 -17.26 3.37
N ASP A 49 -7.02 -17.45 4.63
CA ASP A 49 -7.85 -18.10 5.64
C ASP A 49 -9.06 -17.25 5.99
N VAL A 50 -8.86 -15.94 6.12
CA VAL A 50 -9.95 -14.99 6.36
C VAL A 50 -10.93 -14.96 5.20
N LEU A 51 -10.43 -14.83 3.96
CA LEU A 51 -11.26 -14.82 2.75
C LEU A 51 -11.96 -16.15 2.46
N ALA A 52 -11.49 -17.24 3.04
CA ALA A 52 -12.12 -18.55 2.99
C ALA A 52 -13.07 -18.82 4.18
N GLY A 53 -13.25 -17.85 5.08
CA GLY A 53 -14.09 -18.00 6.28
C GLY A 53 -13.53 -18.95 7.34
N ARG A 54 -12.23 -19.24 7.31
CA ARG A 54 -11.56 -20.14 8.27
C ARG A 54 -11.01 -19.43 9.51
N ALA A 55 -10.84 -18.09 9.43
CA ALA A 55 -10.39 -17.25 10.53
C ALA A 55 -11.09 -15.89 10.49
N ALA A 56 -11.23 -15.25 11.65
CA ALA A 56 -11.68 -13.87 11.71
C ALA A 56 -10.51 -12.90 11.36
N PRO A 57 -10.78 -11.68 10.82
CA PRO A 57 -9.73 -10.75 10.43
C PRO A 57 -8.72 -10.46 11.55
N PHE A 58 -9.21 -10.23 12.78
CA PHE A 58 -8.37 -9.91 13.93
C PHE A 58 -7.48 -11.08 14.40
N GLU A 59 -7.86 -12.34 14.13
CA GLU A 59 -7.07 -13.53 14.47
C GLU A 59 -5.87 -13.69 13.52
N ALA A 60 -5.97 -13.14 12.31
CA ALA A 60 -4.95 -13.23 11.28
C ALA A 60 -3.98 -12.02 11.29
N VAL A 61 -4.29 -10.96 12.06
CA VAL A 61 -3.38 -9.81 12.21
C VAL A 61 -2.17 -10.22 13.04
N GLN A 62 -0.99 -9.99 12.50
CA GLN A 62 0.30 -10.31 13.11
C GLN A 62 1.11 -9.03 13.33
N ARG A 63 2.10 -9.09 14.23
CA ARG A 63 3.02 -7.97 14.45
C ARG A 63 4.29 -8.16 13.62
N LEU A 64 4.59 -7.19 12.78
CA LEU A 64 5.81 -7.12 11.99
C LEU A 64 6.61 -5.89 12.48
N GLY A 65 7.55 -6.11 13.41
CA GLY A 65 8.21 -5.00 14.10
C GLY A 65 7.20 -4.17 14.89
N GLU A 66 7.04 -2.90 14.53
CA GLU A 66 6.07 -2.00 15.13
C GLU A 66 4.74 -1.88 14.34
N VAL A 67 4.64 -2.50 13.17
CA VAL A 67 3.45 -2.46 12.30
C VAL A 67 2.58 -3.68 12.55
N LEU A 68 1.26 -3.50 12.60
CA LEU A 68 0.30 -4.58 12.54
C LEU A 68 0.06 -4.94 11.08
N VAL A 69 0.12 -6.23 10.73
CA VAL A 69 0.01 -6.71 9.35
C VAL A 69 -0.99 -7.85 9.28
N LEU A 70 -1.91 -7.79 8.33
CA LEU A 70 -2.66 -8.95 7.85
C LEU A 70 -1.93 -9.46 6.61
N PRO A 71 -1.14 -10.55 6.72
CA PRO A 71 -0.33 -11.04 5.63
C PRO A 71 -1.16 -11.79 4.59
N CYS A 72 -0.72 -11.77 3.33
CA CYS A 72 -1.24 -12.66 2.30
C CYS A 72 -0.86 -14.12 2.60
N GLY A 73 -1.67 -15.05 2.09
CA GLY A 73 -1.40 -16.48 2.21
C GLY A 73 -0.28 -16.97 1.30
N ARG A 74 0.37 -18.06 1.71
CA ARG A 74 1.53 -18.65 1.02
C ARG A 74 1.22 -19.96 0.29
N SER A 75 -0.03 -20.44 0.35
CA SER A 75 -0.38 -21.71 -0.26
C SER A 75 -1.33 -21.53 -1.44
N LEU A 76 -1.08 -22.31 -2.52
CA LEU A 76 -2.00 -22.37 -3.65
C LEU A 76 -3.39 -22.89 -3.25
N ALA A 77 -3.46 -23.77 -2.25
CA ALA A 77 -4.74 -24.26 -1.72
C ALA A 77 -5.51 -23.13 -1.03
N GLY A 78 -4.83 -22.30 -0.24
CA GLY A 78 -5.41 -21.11 0.39
C GLY A 78 -5.93 -20.12 -0.66
N ALA A 79 -5.10 -19.79 -1.65
CA ALA A 79 -5.47 -18.87 -2.73
C ALA A 79 -6.70 -19.36 -3.53
N ARG A 80 -6.82 -20.67 -3.76
CA ARG A 80 -7.98 -21.26 -4.46
C ARG A 80 -9.25 -21.26 -3.62
N ALA A 81 -9.14 -21.33 -2.29
CA ALA A 81 -10.26 -21.33 -1.36
C ALA A 81 -10.75 -19.92 -1.01
N ALA A 82 -9.92 -18.91 -1.16
CA ALA A 82 -10.22 -17.52 -0.88
C ALA A 82 -11.31 -16.98 -1.81
N ASP A 83 -12.29 -16.26 -1.26
CA ASP A 83 -13.25 -15.46 -2.03
C ASP A 83 -12.82 -13.98 -2.03
N PRO A 84 -12.24 -13.47 -3.12
CA PRO A 84 -11.78 -12.07 -3.17
C PRO A 84 -12.89 -11.04 -2.92
N ARG A 85 -14.17 -11.41 -3.16
CA ARG A 85 -15.31 -10.51 -2.95
C ARG A 85 -15.52 -10.18 -1.46
N ALA A 86 -15.06 -11.05 -0.56
CA ALA A 86 -15.13 -10.81 0.88
C ALA A 86 -14.14 -9.74 1.37
N LEU A 87 -13.13 -9.36 0.56
CA LEU A 87 -12.06 -8.45 0.98
C LEU A 87 -12.61 -7.10 1.46
N GLY A 88 -13.62 -6.54 0.80
CA GLY A 88 -14.21 -5.26 1.22
C GLY A 88 -14.77 -5.31 2.66
N GLY A 89 -15.46 -6.41 3.03
CA GLY A 89 -15.93 -6.63 4.39
C GLY A 89 -14.78 -6.77 5.39
N VAL A 90 -13.74 -7.55 5.04
CA VAL A 90 -12.53 -7.72 5.87
C VAL A 90 -11.85 -6.38 6.15
N LEU A 91 -11.69 -5.53 5.13
CA LEU A 91 -11.09 -4.20 5.30
C LEU A 91 -11.97 -3.29 6.18
N GLY A 92 -13.29 -3.37 6.02
CA GLY A 92 -14.24 -2.65 6.88
C GLY A 92 -14.15 -3.07 8.35
N ASP A 93 -14.09 -4.37 8.62
CA ASP A 93 -13.95 -4.92 9.98
C ASP A 93 -12.63 -4.49 10.64
N LEU A 94 -11.52 -4.52 9.87
CA LEU A 94 -10.23 -4.03 10.35
C LEU A 94 -10.27 -2.52 10.62
N ALA A 95 -10.88 -1.73 9.75
CA ALA A 95 -11.01 -0.29 9.94
C ALA A 95 -11.87 0.05 11.17
N ALA A 96 -12.92 -0.70 11.42
CA ALA A 96 -13.76 -0.53 12.61
C ALA A 96 -13.02 -0.87 13.91
N THR A 97 -12.11 -1.85 13.87
CA THR A 97 -11.40 -2.34 15.05
C THR A 97 -10.11 -1.57 15.33
N HIS A 98 -9.36 -1.21 14.29
CA HIS A 98 -8.01 -0.64 14.39
C HIS A 98 -7.91 0.81 13.92
N GLY A 99 -8.94 1.35 13.28
CA GLY A 99 -8.94 2.71 12.73
C GLY A 99 -8.50 2.74 11.28
N ASP A 100 -7.23 3.08 11.00
CA ASP A 100 -6.76 3.17 9.63
C ASP A 100 -6.26 1.82 9.09
N VAL A 101 -6.49 1.60 7.81
CA VAL A 101 -6.02 0.42 7.07
C VAL A 101 -5.27 0.87 5.81
N VAL A 102 -4.08 0.36 5.60
CA VAL A 102 -3.30 0.53 4.37
C VAL A 102 -3.29 -0.80 3.62
N VAL A 103 -3.70 -0.80 2.36
CA VAL A 103 -3.71 -2.01 1.53
C VAL A 103 -2.60 -1.92 0.49
N ASP A 104 -1.63 -2.84 0.54
CA ASP A 104 -0.64 -3.03 -0.54
C ASP A 104 -1.30 -3.79 -1.69
N CYS A 105 -1.57 -3.11 -2.79
CA CYS A 105 -2.27 -3.70 -3.92
C CYS A 105 -1.30 -4.45 -4.84
N ALA A 106 -1.79 -5.52 -5.46
CA ALA A 106 -1.08 -6.21 -6.54
C ALA A 106 -0.64 -5.25 -7.66
N ALA A 107 0.34 -5.67 -8.44
CA ALA A 107 0.82 -4.89 -9.57
C ALA A 107 -0.07 -5.02 -10.81
N GLY A 108 -0.18 -3.94 -11.56
CA GLY A 108 -0.83 -3.94 -12.88
C GLY A 108 -2.31 -3.56 -12.83
N LEU A 109 -3.05 -3.95 -13.89
CA LEU A 109 -4.44 -3.57 -14.12
C LEU A 109 -5.37 -4.80 -14.12
N LYS A 110 -5.01 -5.85 -13.39
CA LYS A 110 -5.79 -7.08 -13.30
C LYS A 110 -7.00 -6.91 -12.38
N ALA A 111 -7.96 -7.84 -12.45
CA ALA A 111 -9.16 -7.85 -11.62
C ALA A 111 -8.85 -7.80 -10.12
N ASP A 112 -7.74 -8.42 -9.70
CA ASP A 112 -7.31 -8.50 -8.30
C ASP A 112 -6.97 -7.11 -7.70
N VAL A 113 -6.63 -6.12 -8.55
CA VAL A 113 -6.41 -4.73 -8.12
C VAL A 113 -7.72 -3.97 -7.90
N GLY A 114 -8.77 -4.36 -8.60
CA GLY A 114 -10.06 -3.67 -8.55
C GLY A 114 -10.77 -3.80 -7.20
N VAL A 115 -10.65 -4.95 -6.55
CA VAL A 115 -11.35 -5.21 -5.28
C VAL A 115 -10.82 -4.34 -4.14
N PRO A 116 -9.50 -4.22 -3.89
CA PRO A 116 -8.97 -3.27 -2.91
C PRO A 116 -9.36 -1.82 -3.21
N LEU A 117 -9.31 -1.40 -4.48
CA LEU A 117 -9.67 -0.04 -4.88
C LEU A 117 -11.15 0.26 -4.66
N ALA A 118 -12.04 -0.72 -4.91
CA ALA A 118 -13.48 -0.54 -4.68
C ALA A 118 -13.84 -0.43 -3.19
N ALA A 119 -12.99 -0.94 -2.30
CA ALA A 119 -13.18 -0.86 -0.85
C ALA A 119 -12.45 0.33 -0.22
N ALA A 120 -11.56 0.99 -0.96
CA ALA A 120 -10.74 2.08 -0.44
C ALA A 120 -11.44 3.44 -0.51
N ASP A 121 -11.28 4.24 0.53
CA ASP A 121 -11.72 5.64 0.57
C ASP A 121 -10.86 6.51 -0.36
N ALA A 122 -9.57 6.19 -0.46
CA ALA A 122 -8.60 6.90 -1.30
C ALA A 122 -7.42 5.99 -1.68
N CYS A 123 -6.59 6.46 -2.63
CA CYS A 123 -5.38 5.75 -3.00
C CYS A 123 -4.12 6.63 -2.99
N VAL A 124 -2.98 5.99 -2.79
CA VAL A 124 -1.65 6.54 -3.09
C VAL A 124 -1.14 5.87 -4.34
N LEU A 125 -0.82 6.67 -5.36
CA LEU A 125 -0.21 6.19 -6.59
C LEU A 125 1.30 6.15 -6.46
N VAL A 126 1.90 4.97 -6.63
CA VAL A 126 3.35 4.82 -6.62
C VAL A 126 3.85 4.69 -8.05
N THR A 127 4.77 5.57 -8.44
CA THR A 127 5.39 5.57 -9.77
C THR A 127 6.88 5.88 -9.69
N LEU A 128 7.58 5.74 -10.79
CA LEU A 128 8.99 6.11 -10.96
C LEU A 128 9.10 7.34 -11.86
N PRO A 129 10.24 8.07 -11.84
CA PRO A 129 10.52 9.11 -12.81
C PRO A 129 10.53 8.57 -14.24
N GLY A 130 10.09 9.41 -15.17
CA GLY A 130 10.13 9.13 -16.61
C GLY A 130 8.76 8.90 -17.24
N VAL A 131 8.65 9.28 -18.51
CA VAL A 131 7.38 9.27 -19.26
C VAL A 131 6.67 7.91 -19.27
N PRO A 132 7.35 6.77 -19.50
CA PRO A 132 6.67 5.47 -19.50
C PRO A 132 6.07 5.12 -18.16
N ALA A 133 6.77 5.41 -17.04
CA ALA A 133 6.29 5.11 -15.70
C ALA A 133 5.11 6.00 -15.31
N VAL A 134 5.14 7.27 -15.67
CA VAL A 134 4.01 8.21 -15.45
C VAL A 134 2.80 7.77 -16.28
N ALA A 135 2.98 7.30 -17.52
CA ALA A 135 1.88 6.78 -18.34
C ALA A 135 1.23 5.53 -17.71
N ASP A 136 2.02 4.63 -17.12
CA ASP A 136 1.49 3.51 -16.34
C ASP A 136 0.75 4.00 -15.08
N GLY A 137 1.23 5.06 -14.45
CA GLY A 137 0.58 5.74 -13.33
C GLY A 137 -0.78 6.35 -13.72
N VAL A 138 -0.89 6.95 -14.91
CA VAL A 138 -2.18 7.47 -15.43
C VAL A 138 -3.21 6.35 -15.56
N ARG A 139 -2.83 5.20 -16.09
CA ARG A 139 -3.74 4.04 -16.18
C ARG A 139 -4.18 3.54 -14.79
N ALA A 140 -3.25 3.50 -13.82
CA ALA A 140 -3.58 3.13 -12.45
C ALA A 140 -4.53 4.14 -11.80
N ARG A 141 -4.33 5.45 -12.05
CA ARG A 141 -5.23 6.52 -11.63
C ARG A 141 -6.64 6.33 -12.22
N GLU A 142 -6.74 6.10 -13.52
CA GLU A 142 -8.03 5.89 -14.20
C GLU A 142 -8.78 4.72 -13.57
N LEU A 143 -8.06 3.63 -13.26
CA LEU A 143 -8.64 2.48 -12.58
C LEU A 143 -9.13 2.85 -11.19
N ALA A 144 -8.31 3.53 -10.38
CA ALA A 144 -8.66 3.95 -9.03
C ALA A 144 -9.92 4.84 -9.02
N VAL A 145 -9.95 5.86 -9.87
CA VAL A 145 -11.12 6.76 -10.02
C VAL A 145 -12.36 6.00 -10.46
N ARG A 146 -12.23 5.04 -11.37
CA ARG A 146 -13.36 4.20 -11.82
C ARG A 146 -13.95 3.35 -10.70
N PHE A 147 -13.15 2.96 -9.73
CA PHE A 147 -13.59 2.21 -8.54
C PHE A 147 -13.97 3.11 -7.37
N GLY A 148 -13.92 4.43 -7.52
CA GLY A 148 -14.31 5.38 -6.49
C GLY A 148 -13.19 5.81 -5.55
N ALA A 149 -11.98 5.24 -5.67
CA ALA A 149 -10.83 5.64 -4.87
C ALA A 149 -10.20 6.93 -5.44
N GLY A 150 -10.38 8.05 -4.76
CA GLY A 150 -9.71 9.32 -5.08
C GLY A 150 -8.19 9.24 -4.86
N VAL A 151 -7.41 10.07 -5.58
CA VAL A 151 -5.96 10.12 -5.38
C VAL A 151 -5.64 11.05 -4.22
N ALA A 152 -5.23 10.50 -3.07
CA ALA A 152 -4.80 11.28 -1.91
C ALA A 152 -3.37 11.84 -2.09
N ALA A 153 -2.47 11.06 -2.67
CA ALA A 153 -1.09 11.46 -2.91
C ALA A 153 -0.45 10.65 -4.04
N VAL A 154 0.66 11.17 -4.55
CA VAL A 154 1.55 10.46 -5.49
C VAL A 154 2.92 10.28 -4.85
N ALA A 155 3.39 9.06 -4.73
CA ALA A 155 4.75 8.74 -4.32
C ALA A 155 5.62 8.57 -5.57
N LEU A 156 6.42 9.58 -5.90
CA LEU A 156 7.42 9.50 -6.98
C LEU A 156 8.68 8.84 -6.42
N ASN A 157 8.75 7.51 -6.51
CA ASN A 157 9.80 6.73 -5.88
C ASN A 157 11.10 6.72 -6.68
N ARG A 158 12.24 6.57 -6.00
CA ARG A 158 13.60 6.63 -6.57
C ARG A 158 13.81 7.92 -7.37
N SER A 159 13.43 9.04 -6.76
CA SER A 159 13.45 10.34 -7.42
C SER A 159 14.23 11.34 -6.59
N ASP A 160 15.28 11.89 -7.21
CA ASP A 160 16.10 12.96 -6.66
C ASP A 160 16.03 14.17 -7.60
N GLY A 161 15.60 15.33 -7.08
CA GLY A 161 15.67 16.59 -7.78
C GLY A 161 14.80 16.76 -9.04
N VAL A 162 13.74 15.93 -9.20
CA VAL A 162 12.80 15.99 -10.33
C VAL A 162 11.69 17.01 -10.05
N ALA A 163 11.29 17.79 -11.06
CA ALA A 163 10.11 18.66 -10.96
C ALA A 163 8.85 17.82 -10.75
N LEU A 164 8.06 18.14 -9.72
CA LEU A 164 6.87 17.37 -9.30
C LEU A 164 5.59 17.82 -10.03
N GLU A 165 5.50 19.10 -10.42
CA GLU A 165 4.28 19.66 -11.02
C GLU A 165 3.80 18.93 -12.29
N PRO A 166 4.65 18.44 -13.21
CA PRO A 166 4.17 17.65 -14.34
C PRO A 166 3.54 16.32 -13.90
N VAL A 167 4.11 15.70 -12.86
CA VAL A 167 3.59 14.44 -12.29
C VAL A 167 2.26 14.69 -11.60
N GLU A 168 2.15 15.73 -10.79
CA GLU A 168 0.90 16.13 -10.11
C GLU A 168 -0.22 16.41 -11.11
N ARG A 169 0.06 17.16 -12.17
CA ARG A 169 -0.94 17.42 -13.23
C ARG A 169 -1.38 16.15 -13.94
N ALA A 170 -0.47 15.21 -14.18
CA ALA A 170 -0.80 13.94 -14.86
C ALA A 170 -1.58 12.99 -13.97
N LEU A 171 -1.24 12.91 -12.68
CA LEU A 171 -1.76 11.91 -11.76
C LEU A 171 -2.84 12.44 -10.80
N GLY A 172 -3.04 13.76 -10.73
CA GLY A 172 -4.17 14.38 -10.05
C GLY A 172 -4.10 14.37 -8.52
N GLY A 173 -2.91 14.21 -7.94
CA GLY A 173 -2.65 14.29 -6.50
C GLY A 173 -1.33 14.98 -6.21
N ARG A 174 -1.17 15.51 -4.99
CA ARG A 174 0.11 16.07 -4.54
C ARG A 174 1.19 15.00 -4.57
N ALA A 175 2.32 15.31 -5.22
CA ALA A 175 3.44 14.41 -5.35
C ALA A 175 4.48 14.64 -4.26
N VAL A 176 5.05 13.55 -3.74
CA VAL A 176 6.21 13.55 -2.86
C VAL A 176 7.32 12.72 -3.50
N ALA A 177 8.49 13.33 -3.67
CA ALA A 177 9.67 12.63 -4.16
C ALA A 177 10.29 11.79 -3.04
N LEU A 178 10.39 10.50 -3.25
CA LEU A 178 11.06 9.56 -2.35
C LEU A 178 12.43 9.24 -2.95
N PRO A 179 13.54 9.68 -2.34
CA PRO A 179 14.87 9.41 -2.86
C PRO A 179 15.20 7.92 -2.80
N GLU A 180 16.11 7.48 -3.68
CA GLU A 180 16.57 6.09 -3.64
C GLU A 180 17.37 5.84 -2.35
N SER A 181 16.97 4.83 -1.57
CA SER A 181 17.64 4.41 -0.35
C SER A 181 17.77 2.90 -0.28
N ARG A 182 19.02 2.42 -0.36
CA ARG A 182 19.31 0.99 -0.19
C ARG A 182 19.05 0.52 1.25
N ALA A 183 19.29 1.39 2.23
CA ALA A 183 19.03 1.11 3.64
C ALA A 183 17.53 0.93 3.89
N LEU A 184 16.70 1.83 3.34
CA LEU A 184 15.25 1.71 3.41
C LEU A 184 14.74 0.43 2.73
N ALA A 185 15.23 0.13 1.53
CA ALA A 185 14.84 -1.09 0.82
C ALA A 185 15.25 -2.38 1.57
N ALA A 186 16.39 -2.38 2.25
CA ALA A 186 16.81 -3.49 3.11
C ALA A 186 15.91 -3.62 4.33
N ALA A 187 15.66 -2.51 5.03
CA ALA A 187 14.82 -2.49 6.23
C ALA A 187 13.40 -3.02 5.97
N VAL A 188 12.81 -2.64 4.83
CA VAL A 188 11.47 -3.12 4.44
C VAL A 188 11.47 -4.63 4.18
N ARG A 189 12.54 -5.18 3.59
CA ARG A 189 12.67 -6.65 3.43
C ARG A 189 12.73 -7.39 4.76
N ASP A 190 13.25 -6.73 5.81
CA ASP A 190 13.28 -7.23 7.18
C ASP A 190 12.00 -6.87 7.96
N GLY A 191 10.99 -6.29 7.31
CA GLY A 191 9.74 -5.84 7.93
C GLY A 191 9.89 -4.63 8.84
N ARG A 192 10.92 -3.81 8.64
CA ARG A 192 11.17 -2.60 9.43
C ARG A 192 10.82 -1.34 8.64
N PRO A 193 9.98 -0.44 9.18
CA PRO A 193 9.70 0.84 8.53
C PRO A 193 10.88 1.81 8.62
N ALA A 194 10.91 2.81 7.72
CA ALA A 194 11.97 3.81 7.60
C ALA A 194 12.33 4.50 8.93
N ARG A 195 11.30 4.84 9.71
CA ARG A 195 11.47 5.56 10.98
C ARG A 195 12.33 4.80 12.00
N THR A 196 12.49 3.49 11.85
CA THR A 196 13.31 2.64 12.74
C THR A 196 14.75 2.47 12.29
N VAL A 197 15.11 2.93 11.09
CA VAL A 197 16.42 2.61 10.48
C VAL A 197 17.41 3.74 10.63
N GLU A 198 17.07 4.93 10.19
CA GLU A 198 17.95 6.10 10.25
C GLU A 198 17.12 7.39 10.35
N ALA A 199 16.85 7.84 11.57
CA ALA A 199 16.20 9.12 11.79
C ALA A 199 16.98 10.26 11.12
N GLY A 200 16.26 11.17 10.42
CA GLY A 200 16.85 12.36 9.81
C GLY A 200 17.44 12.17 8.42
N THR A 201 17.32 10.99 7.80
CA THR A 201 17.69 10.84 6.38
C THR A 201 16.61 11.43 5.47
N ALA A 202 17.02 11.89 4.28
CA ALA A 202 16.09 12.44 3.29
C ALA A 202 14.96 11.45 2.93
N ALA A 203 15.25 10.14 2.90
CA ALA A 203 14.26 9.11 2.63
C ALA A 203 13.21 9.00 3.75
N VAL A 204 13.63 9.07 5.02
CA VAL A 204 12.72 9.05 6.18
C VAL A 204 11.85 10.30 6.21
N GLU A 205 12.44 11.48 5.98
CA GLU A 205 11.68 12.74 5.95
C GLU A 205 10.67 12.77 4.78
N ALA A 206 11.02 12.23 3.61
CA ALA A 206 10.10 12.12 2.49
C ALA A 206 8.91 11.17 2.79
N VAL A 207 9.14 10.05 3.47
CA VAL A 207 8.08 9.16 3.93
C VAL A 207 7.15 9.87 4.91
N ARG A 208 7.69 10.62 5.87
CA ARG A 208 6.90 11.43 6.80
C ARG A 208 6.07 12.50 6.10
N GLU A 209 6.66 13.17 5.09
CA GLU A 209 5.91 14.14 4.28
C GLU A 209 4.75 13.46 3.54
N LEU A 210 4.98 12.28 2.95
CA LEU A 210 3.92 11.52 2.29
C LEU A 210 2.79 11.18 3.27
N GLY A 211 3.11 10.76 4.50
CA GLY A 211 2.14 10.52 5.56
C GLY A 211 1.32 11.77 5.91
N ARG A 212 1.97 12.96 6.03
CA ARG A 212 1.29 14.23 6.27
C ARG A 212 0.34 14.62 5.12
N VAL A 213 0.77 14.43 3.87
CA VAL A 213 -0.08 14.69 2.69
C VAL A 213 -1.33 13.82 2.73
N VAL A 214 -1.20 12.53 3.02
CA VAL A 214 -2.34 11.61 3.15
C VAL A 214 -3.26 12.02 4.29
N GLN A 215 -2.70 12.37 5.47
CA GLN A 215 -3.50 12.81 6.61
C GLN A 215 -4.29 14.09 6.32
N SER A 216 -3.73 15.03 5.56
CA SER A 216 -4.44 16.27 5.20
C SER A 216 -5.69 16.01 4.35
N CYS A 217 -5.72 14.92 3.58
CA CYS A 217 -6.89 14.54 2.78
C CYS A 217 -8.05 13.95 3.61
N LYS A 218 -7.80 13.51 4.85
CA LYS A 218 -8.86 13.01 5.75
C LYS A 218 -9.72 14.15 6.32
N SER A 219 -9.17 15.36 6.35
CA SER A 219 -9.78 16.51 7.02
C SER A 219 -10.52 17.44 6.04
N ALA A 220 -10.49 17.11 4.75
CA ALA A 220 -11.12 17.87 3.67
C ALA A 220 -12.41 17.19 3.19
#